data_b60cb1d6671def4b6f57c3b8ee805714
#
_entry.id   b60cb1d6671def4b6f57c3b8ee805714
#
_cell.length_a   1.000
_cell.length_b   1.000
_cell.length_c   1.000
_cell.angle_alpha   90.00
_cell.angle_beta   90.00
_cell.angle_gamma   90.00
#
_symmetry.space_group_name_H-M   'P 1'
#
loop_
_entity.id
_entity.type
_entity.pdbx_description
1 polymer ?
#
loop_
_entity_poly.entity_id
_entity_poly.type
_entity_poly.pdbx_seq_one_letter_code
_entity_poly.pdbx_strand_id
1 'polypeptide(L)'
;MKFVANARQRATGIYLLLSILVIAGIYEAVGLPSAIFPTVTFPIVKVIADVGEEPAAQMMPTVTRVLEEAILRVPGIVLVRSTTSRGSTEISAEFGWGTDMKGALDRVQAETQRVRPDLPPQTRIDAEWMNTCLLYTSPSPRD
;
A
#
# COMPACT_ATOMS: atom_id res chain seq x y z
N MET A 1 38.86 56.12 17.45
CA MET A 1 39.25 54.88 16.71
C MET A 1 38.92 53.54 17.44
N LYS A 2 38.49 53.52 18.69
CA LYS A 2 38.15 52.28 19.43
C LYS A 2 36.75 51.68 19.08
N PHE A 3 35.83 52.48 18.59
CA PHE A 3 34.48 52.07 18.23
C PHE A 3 34.43 51.13 16.99
N VAL A 4 35.27 51.43 15.99
CA VAL A 4 35.32 50.63 14.75
C VAL A 4 35.96 49.25 14.96
N ALA A 5 36.97 49.18 15.83
CA ALA A 5 37.60 47.91 16.20
C ALA A 5 36.67 46.96 16.95
N ASN A 6 35.84 47.52 17.84
CA ASN A 6 34.86 46.72 18.62
C ASN A 6 33.69 46.22 17.76
N ALA A 7 33.27 47.02 16.76
CA ALA A 7 32.27 46.62 15.79
C ALA A 7 32.77 45.48 14.87
N ARG A 8 34.06 45.54 14.48
CA ARG A 8 34.68 44.49 13.64
C ARG A 8 34.86 43.16 14.38
N GLN A 9 35.20 43.19 15.65
CA GLN A 9 35.25 41.96 16.49
C GLN A 9 33.87 41.33 16.69
N ARG A 10 32.80 42.13 16.87
CA ARG A 10 31.43 41.63 16.95
C ARG A 10 30.95 41.08 15.61
N ALA A 11 31.30 41.72 14.49
CA ALA A 11 30.95 41.23 13.17
C ALA A 11 31.61 39.86 12.88
N THR A 12 32.84 39.66 13.26
CA THR A 12 33.54 38.37 13.10
C THR A 12 32.85 37.25 13.89
N GLY A 13 32.39 37.52 15.11
CA GLY A 13 31.61 36.57 15.91
C GLY A 13 30.26 36.22 15.30
N ILE A 14 29.58 37.21 14.70
CA ILE A 14 28.29 36.99 14.02
C ILE A 14 28.49 36.14 12.76
N TYR A 15 29.54 36.41 11.96
CA TYR A 15 29.83 35.59 10.77
C TYR A 15 30.24 34.16 11.13
N LEU A 16 30.98 33.94 12.21
CA LEU A 16 31.30 32.62 12.72
C LEU A 16 30.02 31.84 13.12
N LEU A 17 29.13 32.49 13.86
CA LEU A 17 27.89 31.90 14.29
C LEU A 17 26.98 31.56 13.11
N LEU A 18 26.87 32.47 12.13
CA LEU A 18 26.13 32.25 10.87
C LEU A 18 26.70 31.06 10.07
N SER A 19 28.04 30.97 9.96
CA SER A 19 28.69 29.85 9.25
C SER A 19 28.36 28.50 9.91
N ILE A 20 28.41 28.41 11.23
CA ILE A 20 28.09 27.19 11.96
C ILE A 20 26.61 26.83 11.75
N LEU A 21 25.72 27.81 11.75
CA LEU A 21 24.27 27.59 11.56
C LEU A 21 23.95 27.11 10.14
N VAL A 22 24.64 27.67 9.12
CA VAL A 22 24.51 27.23 7.72
C VAL A 22 25.03 25.81 7.54
N ILE A 23 26.18 25.47 8.12
CA ILE A 23 26.74 24.11 8.03
C ILE A 23 25.83 23.11 8.72
N ALA A 24 25.32 23.44 9.91
CA ALA A 24 24.35 22.59 10.61
C ALA A 24 23.07 22.42 9.81
N GLY A 25 22.56 23.47 9.21
CA GLY A 25 21.36 23.43 8.36
C GLY A 25 21.53 22.54 7.11
N ILE A 26 22.69 22.60 6.47
CA ILE A 26 23.00 21.73 5.31
C ILE A 26 23.12 20.27 5.77
N TYR A 27 23.74 20.02 6.92
CA TYR A 27 23.89 18.66 7.46
C TYR A 27 22.53 18.02 7.74
N GLU A 28 21.63 18.75 8.38
CA GLU A 28 20.26 18.29 8.66
C GLU A 28 19.44 18.13 7.38
N ALA A 29 19.58 19.03 6.40
CA ALA A 29 18.85 18.97 5.13
C ALA A 29 19.16 17.72 4.30
N VAL A 30 20.41 17.23 4.34
CA VAL A 30 20.82 16.00 3.64
C VAL A 30 20.29 14.73 4.35
N GLY A 31 20.09 14.80 5.67
CA GLY A 31 19.61 13.68 6.48
C GLY A 31 18.09 13.58 6.63
N LEU A 32 17.32 14.57 6.14
CA LEU A 32 15.86 14.54 6.25
C LEU A 32 15.27 13.43 5.38
N PRO A 33 14.65 12.40 5.97
CA PRO A 33 13.89 11.42 5.21
C PRO A 33 12.68 12.12 4.60
N SER A 34 12.69 12.30 3.29
CA SER A 34 11.55 12.88 2.55
C SER A 34 10.43 11.87 2.37
N ALA A 35 9.91 11.31 3.47
CA ALA A 35 8.69 10.54 3.46
C ALA A 35 7.51 11.51 3.48
N ILE A 36 6.93 11.78 2.33
CA ILE A 36 5.77 12.68 2.17
C ILE A 36 4.52 12.10 2.86
N PHE A 37 4.47 10.79 3.03
CA PHE A 37 3.38 10.12 3.73
C PHE A 37 3.92 9.15 4.78
N PRO A 38 3.30 9.10 5.97
CA PRO A 38 3.56 8.00 6.88
C PRO A 38 3.21 6.69 6.16
N THR A 39 4.01 5.66 6.35
CA THR A 39 3.72 4.31 5.85
C THR A 39 2.48 3.76 6.57
N VAL A 40 1.29 4.23 6.16
CA VAL A 40 0.04 3.69 6.67
C VAL A 40 -0.20 2.37 5.95
N THR A 41 0.07 1.30 6.62
CA THR A 41 -0.22 -0.04 6.15
C THR A 41 -1.69 -0.32 6.45
N PHE A 42 -2.51 -0.30 5.42
CA PHE A 42 -3.91 -0.72 5.57
C PHE A 42 -3.95 -2.26 5.69
N PRO A 43 -4.63 -2.79 6.70
CA PRO A 43 -4.77 -4.24 6.88
C PRO A 43 -5.79 -4.82 5.89
N ILE A 44 -5.54 -4.69 4.60
CA ILE A 44 -6.42 -5.11 3.51
C ILE A 44 -5.65 -6.04 2.58
N VAL A 45 -6.22 -7.22 2.34
CA VAL A 45 -5.80 -8.13 1.28
C VAL A 45 -6.78 -7.99 0.12
N LYS A 46 -6.27 -7.71 -1.05
CA LYS A 46 -7.03 -7.61 -2.30
C LYS A 46 -6.85 -8.90 -3.09
N VAL A 47 -7.96 -9.50 -3.49
CA VAL A 47 -7.99 -10.68 -4.36
C VAL A 47 -8.67 -10.28 -5.67
N ILE A 48 -7.96 -10.46 -6.78
CA ILE A 48 -8.48 -10.19 -8.12
C ILE A 48 -8.59 -11.53 -8.83
N ALA A 49 -9.78 -11.85 -9.34
CA ALA A 49 -10.00 -13.01 -10.18
C ALA A 49 -10.46 -12.57 -11.57
N ASP A 50 -9.74 -13.00 -12.58
CA ASP A 50 -10.00 -12.72 -13.99
C ASP A 50 -10.37 -14.02 -14.73
N VAL A 51 -11.48 -14.00 -15.43
CA VAL A 51 -12.03 -15.15 -16.17
C VAL A 51 -12.08 -14.87 -17.69
N GLY A 52 -11.70 -13.67 -18.11
CA GLY A 52 -11.80 -13.23 -19.50
C GLY A 52 -13.14 -12.53 -19.81
N GLU A 53 -13.73 -12.77 -20.97
CA GLU A 53 -14.93 -12.03 -21.41
C GLU A 53 -16.24 -12.68 -20.94
N GLU A 54 -16.45 -12.82 -19.64
CA GLU A 54 -17.68 -13.38 -19.10
C GLU A 54 -18.62 -12.28 -18.57
N PRO A 55 -19.94 -12.36 -18.80
CA PRO A 55 -20.89 -11.36 -18.28
C PRO A 55 -20.89 -11.33 -16.76
N ALA A 56 -20.95 -10.13 -16.16
CA ALA A 56 -20.94 -9.93 -14.71
C ALA A 56 -22.05 -10.71 -13.99
N ALA A 57 -23.21 -10.89 -14.63
CA ALA A 57 -24.34 -11.67 -14.08
C ALA A 57 -24.02 -13.17 -13.89
N GLN A 58 -23.14 -13.72 -14.71
CA GLN A 58 -22.68 -15.11 -14.57
C GLN A 58 -21.50 -15.20 -13.61
N MET A 59 -20.61 -14.23 -13.61
CA MET A 59 -19.45 -14.18 -12.72
C MET A 59 -19.85 -14.13 -11.24
N MET A 60 -20.96 -13.45 -10.93
CA MET A 60 -21.38 -13.29 -9.54
C MET A 60 -21.63 -14.64 -8.81
N PRO A 61 -22.44 -15.57 -9.34
CA PRO A 61 -22.68 -16.86 -8.69
C PRO A 61 -21.52 -17.86 -8.84
N THR A 62 -20.78 -17.82 -9.95
CA THR A 62 -19.79 -18.84 -10.29
C THR A 62 -18.38 -18.54 -9.75
N VAL A 63 -18.03 -17.27 -9.60
CA VAL A 63 -16.68 -16.86 -9.20
C VAL A 63 -16.72 -16.03 -7.92
N THR A 64 -17.48 -14.93 -7.92
CA THR A 64 -17.44 -13.97 -6.82
C THR A 64 -17.91 -14.60 -5.51
N ARG A 65 -19.06 -15.24 -5.53
CA ARG A 65 -19.65 -15.88 -4.33
C ARG A 65 -18.78 -17.01 -3.78
N VAL A 66 -18.21 -17.84 -4.66
CA VAL A 66 -17.32 -18.94 -4.26
C VAL A 66 -16.07 -18.41 -3.57
N LEU A 67 -15.46 -17.37 -4.11
CA LEU A 67 -14.29 -16.73 -3.52
C LEU A 67 -14.64 -15.98 -2.23
N GLU A 68 -15.75 -15.28 -2.16
CA GLU A 68 -16.21 -14.62 -0.92
C GLU A 68 -16.37 -15.62 0.23
N GLU A 69 -17.06 -16.73 -0.03
CA GLU A 69 -17.26 -17.78 0.97
C GLU A 69 -15.95 -18.42 1.42
N ALA A 70 -14.98 -18.58 0.51
CA ALA A 70 -13.67 -19.09 0.85
C ALA A 70 -12.89 -18.08 1.71
N ILE A 71 -12.90 -16.82 1.34
CA ILE A 71 -12.20 -15.75 2.05
C ILE A 71 -12.79 -15.56 3.45
N LEU A 72 -14.12 -15.60 3.60
CA LEU A 72 -14.79 -15.47 4.91
C LEU A 72 -14.40 -16.56 5.93
N ARG A 73 -13.84 -17.69 5.48
CA ARG A 73 -13.32 -18.73 6.39
C ARG A 73 -12.00 -18.35 7.04
N VAL A 74 -11.31 -17.34 6.52
CA VAL A 74 -10.01 -16.91 7.05
C VAL A 74 -10.23 -16.15 8.36
N PRO A 75 -9.59 -16.57 9.47
CA PRO A 75 -9.76 -15.91 10.76
C PRO A 75 -9.14 -14.51 10.76
N GLY A 76 -9.79 -13.57 11.44
CA GLY A 76 -9.32 -12.20 11.60
C GLY A 76 -9.89 -11.22 10.58
N ILE A 77 -10.75 -11.66 9.67
CA ILE A 77 -11.47 -10.78 8.74
C ILE A 77 -12.59 -10.06 9.49
N VAL A 78 -12.63 -8.74 9.29
CA VAL A 78 -13.64 -7.84 9.87
C VAL A 78 -14.71 -7.51 8.83
N LEU A 79 -14.30 -7.33 7.58
CA LEU A 79 -15.20 -6.95 6.49
C LEU A 79 -14.69 -7.50 5.15
N VAL A 80 -15.61 -7.99 4.34
CA VAL A 80 -15.33 -8.38 2.94
C VAL A 80 -16.19 -7.52 2.03
N ARG A 81 -15.57 -6.94 1.01
CA ARG A 81 -16.25 -6.22 -0.08
C ARG A 81 -15.85 -6.82 -1.40
N SER A 82 -16.82 -7.01 -2.27
CA SER A 82 -16.57 -7.44 -3.64
C SER A 82 -17.11 -6.45 -4.65
N THR A 83 -16.44 -6.36 -5.77
CA THR A 83 -16.88 -5.62 -6.95
C THR A 83 -16.72 -6.52 -8.16
N THR A 84 -17.84 -6.86 -8.79
CA THR A 84 -17.87 -7.73 -9.97
C THR A 84 -18.09 -6.89 -11.21
N SER A 85 -17.20 -7.01 -12.17
CA SER A 85 -17.26 -6.42 -13.49
C SER A 85 -17.37 -7.51 -14.55
N ARG A 86 -17.42 -7.11 -15.85
CA ARG A 86 -17.35 -8.09 -16.95
C ARG A 86 -15.96 -8.74 -16.93
N GLY A 87 -15.92 -10.06 -16.75
CA GLY A 87 -14.72 -10.87 -16.80
C GLY A 87 -13.79 -10.76 -15.59
N SER A 88 -14.03 -9.84 -14.66
CA SER A 88 -13.17 -9.67 -13.50
C SER A 88 -13.97 -9.42 -12.22
N THR A 89 -13.51 -9.98 -11.12
CA THR A 89 -14.01 -9.65 -9.78
C THR A 89 -12.86 -9.26 -8.86
N GLU A 90 -13.06 -8.21 -8.10
CA GLU A 90 -12.15 -7.73 -7.08
C GLU A 90 -12.78 -7.90 -5.71
N ILE A 91 -12.09 -8.59 -4.81
CA ILE A 91 -12.54 -8.84 -3.44
C ILE A 91 -11.52 -8.23 -2.49
N SER A 92 -11.95 -7.32 -1.63
CA SER A 92 -11.15 -6.70 -0.59
C SER A 92 -11.52 -7.27 0.76
N ALA A 93 -10.58 -7.95 1.40
CA ALA A 93 -10.72 -8.49 2.74
C ALA A 93 -10.02 -7.57 3.74
N GLU A 94 -10.78 -6.94 4.61
CA GLU A 94 -10.26 -6.06 5.68
C GLU A 94 -10.03 -6.87 6.94
N PHE A 95 -8.83 -6.77 7.51
CA PHE A 95 -8.42 -7.43 8.74
C PHE A 95 -8.38 -6.44 9.91
N GLY A 96 -8.44 -6.97 11.12
CA GLY A 96 -8.27 -6.16 12.33
C GLY A 96 -6.88 -5.50 12.41
N TRP A 97 -6.80 -4.35 13.05
CA TRP A 97 -5.53 -3.66 13.29
C TRP A 97 -4.57 -4.54 14.12
N GLY A 98 -3.32 -4.59 13.70
CA GLY A 98 -2.29 -5.40 14.36
C GLY A 98 -2.24 -6.86 13.89
N THR A 99 -3.03 -7.25 12.89
CA THR A 99 -2.94 -8.56 12.26
C THR A 99 -1.63 -8.69 11.49
N ASP A 100 -0.98 -9.85 11.60
CA ASP A 100 0.15 -10.20 10.73
C ASP A 100 -0.33 -10.35 9.29
N MET A 101 -0.10 -9.33 8.48
CA MET A 101 -0.61 -9.25 7.11
C MET A 101 0.06 -10.26 6.18
N LYS A 102 1.30 -10.68 6.48
CA LYS A 102 1.97 -11.73 5.71
C LYS A 102 1.29 -13.07 5.93
N GLY A 103 1.06 -13.44 7.18
CA GLY A 103 0.33 -14.65 7.50
C GLY A 103 -1.14 -14.61 7.06
N ALA A 104 -1.77 -13.44 7.05
CA ALA A 104 -3.13 -13.26 6.52
C ALA A 104 -3.18 -13.48 5.01
N LEU A 105 -2.23 -12.92 4.26
CA LEU A 105 -2.11 -13.13 2.81
C LEU A 105 -1.91 -14.61 2.47
N ASP A 106 -1.00 -15.29 3.17
CA ASP A 106 -0.75 -16.72 2.96
C ASP A 106 -2.00 -17.56 3.17
N ARG A 107 -2.80 -17.24 4.19
CA ARG A 107 -4.08 -17.93 4.47
C ARG A 107 -5.13 -17.66 3.40
N VAL A 108 -5.27 -16.40 2.95
CA VAL A 108 -6.17 -16.04 1.87
C VAL A 108 -5.78 -16.79 0.59
N GLN A 109 -4.50 -16.83 0.25
CA GLN A 109 -4.00 -17.59 -0.90
C GLN A 109 -4.30 -19.09 -0.77
N ALA A 110 -4.11 -19.68 0.40
CA ALA A 110 -4.41 -21.08 0.65
C ALA A 110 -5.90 -21.39 0.45
N GLU A 111 -6.81 -20.56 0.99
CA GLU A 111 -8.25 -20.77 0.84
C GLU A 111 -8.72 -20.52 -0.59
N THR A 112 -8.17 -19.54 -1.31
CA THR A 112 -8.50 -19.32 -2.73
C THR A 112 -8.00 -20.47 -3.61
N GLN A 113 -6.84 -21.04 -3.33
CA GLN A 113 -6.35 -22.24 -4.04
C GLN A 113 -7.19 -23.49 -3.74
N ARG A 114 -7.75 -23.60 -2.54
CA ARG A 114 -8.63 -24.74 -2.17
C ARG A 114 -9.89 -24.78 -2.99
N VAL A 115 -10.47 -23.63 -3.33
CA VAL A 115 -11.69 -23.53 -4.13
C VAL A 115 -11.46 -23.43 -5.63
N ARG A 116 -10.18 -23.43 -6.06
CA ARG A 116 -9.82 -23.36 -7.48
C ARG A 116 -10.50 -24.43 -8.36
N PRO A 117 -10.69 -25.68 -7.92
CA PRO A 117 -11.40 -26.68 -8.70
C PRO A 117 -12.88 -26.36 -8.96
N ASP A 118 -13.50 -25.54 -8.11
CA ASP A 118 -14.90 -25.14 -8.23
C ASP A 118 -15.09 -23.91 -9.15
N LEU A 119 -13.98 -23.31 -9.60
CA LEU A 119 -13.96 -22.13 -10.48
C LEU A 119 -13.75 -22.52 -11.94
N PRO A 120 -14.18 -21.69 -12.91
CA PRO A 120 -13.88 -21.90 -14.31
C PRO A 120 -12.38 -22.11 -14.55
N PRO A 121 -11.99 -23.05 -15.44
CA PRO A 121 -10.58 -23.45 -15.61
C PRO A 121 -9.66 -22.32 -16.10
N GLN A 122 -10.19 -21.31 -16.75
CA GLN A 122 -9.46 -20.13 -17.22
C GLN A 122 -9.26 -19.05 -16.13
N THR A 123 -9.83 -19.23 -14.92
CA THR A 123 -9.76 -18.22 -13.86
C THR A 123 -8.32 -18.00 -13.41
N ARG A 124 -7.84 -16.77 -13.51
CA ARG A 124 -6.60 -16.31 -12.90
C ARG A 124 -6.91 -15.63 -11.60
N ILE A 125 -6.23 -16.01 -10.53
CA ILE A 125 -6.43 -15.44 -9.20
C ILE A 125 -5.13 -14.87 -8.73
N ASP A 126 -5.12 -13.58 -8.45
CA ASP A 126 -4.01 -12.85 -7.86
C ASP A 126 -4.46 -12.30 -6.51
N ALA A 127 -3.66 -12.52 -5.48
CA ALA A 127 -3.91 -12.00 -4.13
C ALA A 127 -2.72 -11.18 -3.68
N GLU A 128 -2.97 -9.94 -3.32
CA GLU A 128 -1.96 -8.98 -2.91
C GLU A 128 -2.38 -8.26 -1.62
N TRP A 129 -1.39 -7.97 -0.81
CA TRP A 129 -1.56 -7.10 0.33
C TRP A 129 -1.42 -5.63 -0.10
N MET A 130 -2.42 -4.80 0.24
CA MET A 130 -2.40 -3.37 -0.06
C MET A 130 -1.28 -2.66 0.70
N ASN A 131 -0.20 -2.38 -0.02
CA ASN A 131 0.91 -1.59 0.48
C ASN A 131 0.88 -0.19 -0.17
N THR A 132 1.25 0.85 0.56
CA THR A 132 1.26 2.25 0.07
C THR A 132 2.10 2.43 -1.21
N CYS A 133 3.05 1.52 -1.48
CA CYS A 133 3.85 1.53 -2.70
C CYS A 133 3.06 1.18 -3.98
N LEU A 134 1.99 0.41 -3.89
CA LEU A 134 1.20 -0.03 -5.06
C LEU A 134 0.32 1.08 -5.64
N LEU A 135 -0.03 2.09 -4.84
CA LEU A 135 -0.77 3.25 -5.34
C LEU A 135 0.02 4.10 -6.33
N TYR A 136 1.36 3.97 -6.36
CA TYR A 136 2.24 4.73 -7.25
C TYR A 136 2.65 3.98 -8.52
N THR A 137 2.46 2.66 -8.58
CA THR A 137 2.90 1.81 -9.69
C THR A 137 1.76 1.23 -10.50
N SER A 138 0.53 1.77 -10.39
CA SER A 138 -0.52 1.41 -11.33
C SER A 138 -0.11 1.88 -12.72
N PRO A 139 0.20 0.97 -13.68
CA PRO A 139 0.46 1.37 -15.05
C PRO A 139 -0.79 2.05 -15.58
N SER A 140 -0.63 3.30 -16.00
CA SER A 140 -1.68 4.03 -16.69
C SER A 140 -2.12 3.20 -17.92
N PRO A 141 -3.40 2.89 -18.07
CA PRO A 141 -3.88 2.25 -19.30
C PRO A 141 -3.91 3.30 -20.42
N ARG A 142 -2.76 3.60 -20.99
CA ARG A 142 -2.59 4.34 -22.24
C ARG A 142 -1.35 3.79 -22.91
N ASP A 143 -1.62 2.84 -23.77
CA ASP A 143 -1.19 2.70 -25.16
C ASP A 143 -1.79 1.43 -25.75
#